data_208e51565fa6136ca7f5f7ef160b8d55
#
_entry.id   208e51565fa6136ca7f5f7ef160b8d55
#
_cell.length_a   1.000
_cell.length_b   1.000
_cell.length_c   1.000
_cell.angle_alpha   90.00
_cell.angle_beta   90.00
_cell.angle_gamma   90.00
#
_symmetry.space_group_name_H-M   'P 1'
#
loop_
_entity.id
_entity.type
_entity.pdbx_description
1 polymer ?
#
loop_
_entity_poly.entity_id
_entity_poly.type
_entity_poly.pdbx_seq_one_letter_code
_entity_poly.pdbx_strand_id
1 'polypeptide(L)' 'MKLSKAIKEAQKNGRGIARHGNEPRPIMLIPTNTTAGIIAVTSKNQAVVCWEPTLNDLIATDWFVFG' A
#
# COMPACT_ATOMS: atom_id res chain seq x y z
N MET A 1 -10.70 4.18 3.20
CA MET A 1 -9.99 5.41 3.63
C MET A 1 -9.30 6.07 2.44
N LYS A 2 -9.12 7.37 2.49
CA LYS A 2 -8.23 8.03 1.54
C LYS A 2 -6.80 7.55 1.75
N LEU A 3 -5.98 7.64 0.71
CA LEU A 3 -4.61 7.14 0.73
C LEU A 3 -3.79 7.70 1.90
N SER A 4 -3.80 9.01 2.10
CA SER A 4 -3.01 9.63 3.17
C SER A 4 -3.43 9.17 4.56
N LYS A 5 -4.72 8.98 4.78
CA LYS A 5 -5.22 8.47 6.07
C LYS A 5 -4.80 7.02 6.30
N ALA A 6 -4.88 6.19 5.26
CA ALA A 6 -4.46 4.79 5.35
C ALA A 6 -2.98 4.68 5.68
N ILE A 7 -2.14 5.51 5.05
CA ILE A 7 -0.70 5.53 5.31
C ILE A 7 -0.42 5.91 6.77
N LYS A 8 -1.08 6.95 7.28
CA LYS A 8 -0.88 7.39 8.67
C LYS A 8 -1.28 6.30 9.67
N GLU A 9 -2.41 5.64 9.44
CA GLU A 9 -2.87 4.56 10.30
C GLU A 9 -1.93 3.36 10.24
N ALA A 10 -1.45 3.00 9.06
CA ALA A 10 -0.52 1.89 8.88
C ALA A 10 0.80 2.15 9.61
N GLN A 11 1.32 3.38 9.55
CA GLN A 11 2.55 3.74 10.24
C GLN A 11 2.45 3.58 11.75
N LYS A 12 1.31 3.95 12.33
CA LYS A 12 1.09 3.78 13.77
C LYS A 12 1.17 2.33 14.22
N ASN A 13 0.77 1.42 13.34
CA ASN A 13 0.64 0.00 13.64
C ASN A 13 1.78 -0.85 13.07
N GLY A 14 2.75 -0.23 12.38
CA GLY A 14 3.83 -0.96 11.73
C GLY A 14 3.34 -1.89 10.63
N ARG A 15 2.29 -1.50 9.90
CA ARG A 15 1.65 -2.32 8.87
C ARG A 15 1.72 -1.63 7.51
N GLY A 16 1.30 -2.34 6.47
CA GLY A 16 1.17 -1.78 5.12
C GLY A 16 -0.25 -1.37 4.80
N ILE A 17 -0.49 -1.04 3.54
CA ILE A 17 -1.81 -0.67 3.03
C ILE A 17 -2.13 -1.46 1.77
N ALA A 18 -3.41 -1.54 1.45
CA ALA A 18 -3.89 -2.18 0.22
C ALA A 18 -5.19 -1.54 -0.24
N ARG A 19 -5.62 -1.85 -1.46
CA ARG A 19 -6.90 -1.43 -1.99
C ARG A 19 -7.87 -2.60 -2.03
N HIS A 20 -9.14 -2.35 -1.68
CA HIS A 20 -10.18 -3.39 -1.69
C HIS A 20 -10.39 -3.99 -3.06
N GLY A 21 -10.17 -3.24 -4.13
CA GLY A 21 -10.35 -3.74 -5.49
C GLY A 21 -9.40 -4.85 -5.90
N ASN A 22 -8.37 -5.13 -5.12
CA ASN A 22 -7.37 -6.16 -5.40
C ASN A 22 -7.64 -7.48 -4.68
N GLU A 23 -8.78 -7.59 -4.00
CA GLU A 23 -9.16 -8.82 -3.30
C GLU A 23 -9.41 -9.97 -4.30
N PRO A 24 -9.26 -11.24 -3.88
CA PRO A 24 -9.03 -11.73 -2.53
C PRO A 24 -7.57 -11.71 -2.07
N ARG A 25 -6.64 -11.38 -2.92
CA ARG A 25 -5.20 -11.36 -2.59
C ARG A 25 -4.60 -9.99 -2.86
N PRO A 26 -4.90 -9.01 -2.00
CA PRO A 26 -4.35 -7.68 -2.22
C PRO A 26 -2.84 -7.67 -2.07
N ILE A 27 -2.20 -6.76 -2.81
CA ILE A 27 -0.77 -6.51 -2.68
C ILE A 27 -0.57 -5.56 -1.50
N MET A 28 0.29 -5.92 -0.56
CA MET A 28 0.63 -5.05 0.56
C MET A 28 1.63 -4.00 0.09
N LEU A 29 1.31 -2.74 0.31
CA LEU A 29 2.15 -1.61 -0.07
C LEU A 29 2.72 -0.97 1.17
N ILE A 30 4.03 -0.75 1.18
CA ILE A 30 4.74 -0.16 2.32
C ILE A 30 5.45 1.10 1.83
N PRO A 31 4.85 2.30 2.03
CA PRO A 31 5.53 3.54 1.69
C PRO A 31 6.73 3.76 2.63
N THR A 32 7.84 4.23 2.05
CA THR A 32 9.05 4.52 2.81
C THR A 32 9.61 5.89 2.44
N ASN A 33 10.49 6.41 3.27
CA ASN A 33 11.24 7.64 3.00
C ASN A 33 12.63 7.34 2.42
N THR A 34 12.79 6.19 1.78
CA THR A 34 14.05 5.76 1.18
C THR A 34 13.96 5.80 -0.34
N THR A 35 15.09 5.53 -0.99
CA THR A 35 15.12 5.42 -2.46
C THR A 35 14.29 4.25 -2.98
N ALA A 36 13.92 3.31 -2.12
CA ALA A 36 12.99 2.23 -2.48
C ALA A 36 11.56 2.74 -2.70
N GLY A 37 11.23 3.93 -2.21
CA GLY A 37 9.90 4.53 -2.38
C GLY A 37 8.81 3.71 -1.74
N ILE A 38 7.87 3.22 -2.55
CA ILE A 38 6.81 2.31 -2.08
C ILE A 38 7.22 0.89 -2.43
N ILE A 39 7.29 0.03 -1.40
CA ILE A 39 7.61 -1.39 -1.57
C ILE A 39 6.30 -2.16 -1.70
N ALA A 40 6.16 -2.94 -2.77
CA ALA A 40 5.01 -3.81 -2.97
C ALA A 40 5.38 -5.24 -2.59
N VAL A 41 4.65 -5.84 -1.66
CA VAL A 41 4.83 -7.24 -1.28
C VAL A 41 3.70 -8.06 -1.91
N THR A 42 4.06 -8.95 -2.82
CA THR A 42 3.09 -9.75 -3.56
C THR A 42 2.57 -10.92 -2.71
N SER A 43 1.54 -11.60 -3.21
CA SER A 43 0.99 -12.80 -2.55
C SER A 43 2.00 -13.94 -2.45
N LYS A 44 3.08 -13.90 -3.23
CA LYS A 44 4.16 -14.88 -3.19
C LYS A 44 5.32 -14.43 -2.30
N ASN A 45 5.11 -13.42 -1.45
CA ASN A 45 6.12 -12.85 -0.55
C ASN A 45 7.34 -12.27 -1.29
N GLN A 46 7.13 -11.83 -2.53
CA GLN A 46 8.18 -11.14 -3.29
C GLN A 46 8.04 -9.64 -3.07
N ALA A 47 9.15 -8.97 -2.76
CA ALA A 47 9.17 -7.52 -2.58
C ALA A 47 9.63 -6.85 -3.87
N VAL A 48 8.84 -5.88 -4.33
CA VAL A 48 9.17 -5.07 -5.51
C VAL A 48 9.30 -3.63 -5.04
N VAL A 49 10.46 -3.03 -5.27
CA VAL A 49 10.71 -1.63 -4.86
C VAL A 49 10.25 -0.66 -5.94
N CYS A 50 10.10 0.60 -5.56
CA CYS A 50 9.72 1.68 -6.48
C CYS A 50 8.37 1.45 -7.17
N TRP A 51 7.40 0.88 -6.43
CA TRP A 51 6.03 0.77 -6.95
C TRP A 51 5.46 2.16 -7.16
N GLU A 52 4.86 2.39 -8.33
CA GLU A 52 4.30 3.70 -8.70
C GLU A 52 2.78 3.63 -8.73
N PRO A 53 2.10 4.52 -8.00
CA PRO A 53 0.63 4.58 -8.05
C PRO A 53 0.16 5.23 -9.35
N THR A 54 -1.00 4.78 -9.82
CA THR A 54 -1.69 5.45 -10.93
C THR A 54 -2.53 6.60 -10.37
N LEU A 55 -3.09 7.42 -11.26
CA LEU A 55 -4.04 8.45 -10.84
C LEU A 55 -5.21 7.84 -10.07
N ASN A 56 -5.74 6.72 -10.54
CA ASN A 56 -6.84 6.04 -9.86
C ASN A 56 -6.47 5.59 -8.46
N ASP A 57 -5.23 5.12 -8.28
CA ASP A 57 -4.74 4.75 -6.95
C ASP A 57 -4.67 5.95 -6.01
N LEU A 58 -4.17 7.09 -6.52
CA LEU A 58 -3.96 8.28 -5.71
C LEU A 58 -5.26 8.89 -5.20
N ILE A 59 -6.33 8.87 -6.01
CA ILE A 59 -7.62 9.46 -5.65
C ILE A 59 -8.60 8.47 -5.04
N ALA A 60 -8.26 7.19 -4.98
CA ALA A 60 -9.16 6.16 -4.45
C ALA A 60 -9.46 6.37 -2.96
N THR A 61 -10.66 5.96 -2.57
CA THR A 61 -11.12 6.05 -1.18
C THR A 61 -11.33 4.68 -0.54
N ASP A 62 -10.90 3.62 -1.21
CA ASP A 62 -11.06 2.24 -0.77
C ASP A 62 -9.77 1.64 -0.18
N TRP A 63 -8.83 2.50 0.21
CA TRP A 63 -7.61 2.06 0.89
C TRP A 63 -7.91 1.53 2.29
N PHE A 64 -7.12 0.57 2.74
CA PHE A 64 -7.24 0.04 4.11
C PHE A 64 -5.88 -0.44 4.61
N VAL A 65 -5.76 -0.53 5.93
CA VAL A 65 -4.54 -1.03 6.58
C VAL A 65 -4.51 -2.55 6.42
N PHE A 66 -3.37 -3.07 5.97
CA PHE A 66 -3.21 -4.47 5.60
C PHE A 66 -1.83 -4.99 5.98
N GLY A 67 -1.76 -6.21 6.40
CA GLY A 67 -0.51 -6.89 6.79
C GLY A 67 -0.30 -6.98 8.31
#